data_1beca5680f863a0ebeab1f9a1416a969
#
_entry.id   1beca5680f863a0ebeab1f9a1416a969
#
_cell.length_a   1.000
_cell.length_b   1.000
_cell.length_c   1.000
_cell.angle_alpha   90.00
_cell.angle_beta   90.00
_cell.angle_gamma   90.00
#
_symmetry.space_group_name_H-M   'P 1'
#
loop_
_entity.id
_entity.type
_entity.pdbx_description
1 polymer ?
#
loop_
_entity_poly.entity_id
_entity_poly.type
_entity_poly.pdbx_seq_one_letter_code
_entity_poly.pdbx_strand_id
1 'polypeptide(L)'
;MSQINKSAAQMNATVLANKRVGQYHQIVFGIGDLVKFCRPGNFVAIKVGGDTSRMILRRAFAISRVAESVSFGGTMELIVAPHGTGSKWLCSQPEGAEVDIVAPLGTAFGIPTAPVNALLVGGGYGSAPLFGLAEVLKARGCKVDMLLGASTGAKIYAPMEGKRAVNSLKIYTEDGTMGETGRVTEPIKTLVENREVDVIYSCGPMGMLSAISALTLDTDVVHQCAVEEAMACGIGICMTCVLPVRGEDGKVAMLRSCIDGPVMDGAQVQWQMVGQVPEGTP
;
A
#
# COMPACT_ATOMS: atom_id res chain seq x y z
N MET A 1 21.91 8.11 1.30
CA MET A 1 20.90 9.19 1.12
C MET A 1 19.93 8.72 0.06
N SER A 2 18.71 8.32 0.44
CA SER A 2 17.67 8.00 -0.54
C SER A 2 17.32 9.26 -1.32
N GLN A 3 17.29 9.16 -2.62
CA GLN A 3 16.95 10.28 -3.51
C GLN A 3 15.44 10.21 -3.75
N ILE A 4 14.76 11.38 -3.77
CA ILE A 4 13.41 11.51 -4.33
C ILE A 4 13.40 10.78 -5.67
N ASN A 5 12.35 9.99 -5.90
CA ASN A 5 12.17 9.31 -7.18
C ASN A 5 12.31 10.35 -8.31
N LYS A 6 13.39 10.24 -9.10
CA LYS A 6 13.71 11.19 -10.17
C LYS A 6 12.61 11.30 -11.23
N SER A 7 11.66 10.40 -11.22
CA SER A 7 10.53 10.33 -12.14
C SER A 7 9.24 10.95 -11.57
N ALA A 8 9.26 11.43 -10.32
CA ALA A 8 8.10 12.09 -9.73
C ALA A 8 7.82 13.42 -10.42
N ALA A 9 6.57 13.63 -10.81
CA ALA A 9 6.12 14.88 -11.42
C ALA A 9 4.81 15.36 -10.76
N GLN A 10 4.64 16.68 -10.76
CA GLN A 10 3.36 17.32 -10.43
C GLN A 10 2.58 17.55 -11.72
N MET A 11 1.31 17.18 -11.72
CA MET A 11 0.41 17.43 -12.84
C MET A 11 -1.04 17.56 -12.37
N ASN A 12 -1.89 18.13 -13.22
CA ASN A 12 -3.34 17.97 -13.11
C ASN A 12 -3.72 16.67 -13.80
N ALA A 13 -4.35 15.77 -13.07
CA ALA A 13 -4.83 14.48 -13.56
C ALA A 13 -6.36 14.52 -13.68
N THR A 14 -6.87 14.08 -14.82
CA THR A 14 -8.32 14.04 -15.07
C THR A 14 -8.93 12.81 -14.40
N VAL A 15 -10.00 12.98 -13.64
CA VAL A 15 -10.83 11.88 -13.14
C VAL A 15 -11.57 11.23 -14.29
N LEU A 16 -11.20 10.01 -14.65
CA LEU A 16 -11.82 9.24 -15.75
C LEU A 16 -12.99 8.40 -15.28
N ALA A 17 -12.99 7.98 -14.03
CA ALA A 17 -14.08 7.27 -13.38
C ALA A 17 -14.03 7.47 -11.88
N ASN A 18 -15.19 7.52 -11.24
CA ASN A 18 -15.35 7.53 -9.80
C ASN A 18 -16.57 6.68 -9.44
N LYS A 19 -16.32 5.44 -9.03
CA LYS A 19 -17.37 4.45 -8.76
C LYS A 19 -17.34 4.03 -7.29
N ARG A 20 -18.52 3.94 -6.68
CA ARG A 20 -18.65 3.37 -5.35
C ARG A 20 -18.57 1.83 -5.41
N VAL A 21 -17.66 1.24 -4.63
CA VAL A 21 -17.49 -0.20 -4.50
C VAL A 21 -17.58 -0.56 -3.01
N GLY A 22 -18.74 -1.02 -2.58
CA GLY A 22 -19.02 -1.26 -1.16
C GLY A 22 -18.91 0.03 -0.33
N GLN A 23 -18.01 0.05 0.63
CA GLN A 23 -17.71 1.22 1.49
C GLN A 23 -16.69 2.18 0.89
N TYR A 24 -16.06 1.82 -0.23
CA TYR A 24 -14.95 2.50 -0.87
C TYR A 24 -15.35 3.18 -2.17
N HIS A 25 -14.49 4.04 -2.66
CA HIS A 25 -14.54 4.57 -4.00
C HIS A 25 -13.34 4.08 -4.80
N GLN A 26 -13.60 3.54 -5.98
CA GLN A 26 -12.60 3.27 -7.00
C GLN A 26 -12.54 4.50 -7.91
N ILE A 27 -11.40 5.18 -7.90
CA ILE A 27 -11.18 6.40 -8.67
C ILE A 27 -10.06 6.14 -9.66
N VAL A 28 -10.33 6.40 -10.93
CA VAL A 28 -9.37 6.23 -12.02
C VAL A 28 -8.98 7.59 -12.56
N PHE A 29 -7.69 7.84 -12.66
CA PHE A 29 -7.10 9.07 -13.19
C PHE A 29 -6.37 8.82 -14.49
N GLY A 30 -6.47 9.76 -15.44
CA GLY A 30 -5.58 9.84 -16.60
C GLY A 30 -4.26 10.47 -16.16
N ILE A 31 -3.16 9.76 -16.35
CA ILE A 31 -1.82 10.20 -15.90
C ILE A 31 -0.77 10.24 -17.02
N GLY A 32 -1.18 9.96 -18.27
CA GLY A 32 -0.26 10.00 -19.40
C GLY A 32 0.99 9.14 -19.21
N ASP A 33 2.12 9.65 -19.60
CA ASP A 33 3.41 8.95 -19.56
C ASP A 33 3.93 8.64 -18.16
N LEU A 34 3.35 9.19 -17.08
CA LEU A 34 3.72 8.84 -15.70
C LEU A 34 3.50 7.35 -15.39
N VAL A 35 2.60 6.68 -16.10
CA VAL A 35 2.35 5.24 -15.97
C VAL A 35 3.63 4.41 -16.07
N LYS A 36 4.57 4.81 -16.90
CA LYS A 36 5.86 4.11 -17.16
C LYS A 36 6.75 4.05 -15.91
N PHE A 37 6.55 4.96 -14.97
CA PHE A 37 7.36 5.10 -13.76
C PHE A 37 6.67 4.57 -12.50
N CYS A 38 5.37 4.34 -12.55
CA CYS A 38 4.61 3.77 -11.44
C CYS A 38 4.91 2.28 -11.27
N ARG A 39 5.07 1.86 -10.03
CA ARG A 39 5.32 0.46 -9.65
C ARG A 39 4.41 0.10 -8.46
N PRO A 40 4.03 -1.17 -8.28
CA PRO A 40 3.32 -1.61 -7.07
C PRO A 40 4.07 -1.21 -5.80
N GLY A 41 3.37 -0.60 -4.84
CA GLY A 41 3.95 -0.04 -3.62
C GLY A 41 4.19 1.48 -3.66
N ASN A 42 4.22 2.10 -4.84
CA ASN A 42 4.23 3.56 -4.93
C ASN A 42 2.91 4.17 -4.45
N PHE A 43 2.96 5.45 -4.11
CA PHE A 43 1.80 6.25 -3.74
C PHE A 43 1.73 7.56 -4.52
N VAL A 44 0.61 8.24 -4.42
CA VAL A 44 0.35 9.57 -4.99
C VAL A 44 -0.02 10.54 -3.87
N ALA A 45 0.48 11.76 -3.92
CA ALA A 45 0.09 12.87 -3.04
C ALA A 45 -0.87 13.82 -3.77
N ILE A 46 -2.10 13.92 -3.29
CA ILE A 46 -3.21 14.64 -3.93
C ILE A 46 -3.53 15.93 -3.18
N LYS A 47 -3.59 17.06 -3.89
CA LYS A 47 -4.16 18.31 -3.37
C LYS A 47 -5.67 18.15 -3.23
N VAL A 48 -6.21 18.32 -2.05
CA VAL A 48 -7.63 18.14 -1.75
C VAL A 48 -8.31 19.43 -1.35
N GLY A 49 -9.64 19.53 -1.58
CA GLY A 49 -10.47 20.64 -1.12
C GLY A 49 -10.61 21.82 -2.09
N GLY A 50 -9.98 21.77 -3.26
CA GLY A 50 -10.03 22.85 -4.25
C GLY A 50 -9.25 24.12 -3.82
N ASP A 51 -9.36 25.19 -4.61
CA ASP A 51 -8.51 26.39 -4.47
C ASP A 51 -8.85 27.26 -3.26
N THR A 52 -10.08 27.20 -2.77
CA THR A 52 -10.54 27.98 -1.60
C THR A 52 -10.45 27.21 -0.29
N SER A 53 -9.87 26.02 -0.33
CA SER A 53 -9.80 25.13 0.84
C SER A 53 -8.77 25.59 1.86
N ARG A 54 -9.10 25.39 3.15
CA ARG A 54 -8.13 25.48 4.26
C ARG A 54 -7.27 24.22 4.42
N MET A 55 -7.47 23.18 3.58
CA MET A 55 -6.68 21.94 3.59
C MET A 55 -5.36 22.17 2.86
N ILE A 56 -4.34 22.61 3.58
CA ILE A 56 -3.04 22.99 3.03
C ILE A 56 -2.24 21.77 2.56
N LEU A 57 -2.29 20.67 3.34
CA LEU A 57 -1.48 19.49 3.07
C LEU A 57 -2.15 18.57 2.04
N ARG A 58 -1.34 17.99 1.16
CA ARG A 58 -1.76 16.89 0.28
C ARG A 58 -2.13 15.66 1.09
N ARG A 59 -2.88 14.76 0.51
CA ARG A 59 -3.18 13.44 1.07
C ARG A 59 -2.49 12.37 0.26
N ALA A 60 -1.79 11.47 0.95
CA ALA A 60 -1.15 10.31 0.35
C ALA A 60 -2.17 9.19 0.16
N PHE A 61 -2.17 8.59 -1.03
CA PHE A 61 -2.97 7.41 -1.36
C PHE A 61 -2.11 6.40 -2.07
N ALA A 62 -2.16 5.15 -1.62
CA ALA A 62 -1.48 4.06 -2.29
C ALA A 62 -2.06 3.85 -3.71
N ILE A 63 -1.19 3.64 -4.69
CA ILE A 63 -1.59 3.31 -6.05
C ILE A 63 -2.03 1.84 -6.07
N SER A 64 -3.31 1.59 -6.41
CA SER A 64 -3.87 0.25 -6.52
C SER A 64 -3.38 -0.45 -7.79
N ARG A 65 -3.57 0.20 -8.92
CA ARG A 65 -3.17 -0.27 -10.26
C ARG A 65 -2.76 0.86 -11.16
N VAL A 66 -2.00 0.51 -12.17
CA VAL A 66 -1.74 1.35 -13.32
C VAL A 66 -1.90 0.53 -14.60
N ALA A 67 -2.35 1.16 -15.67
CA ALA A 67 -2.48 0.52 -16.98
C ALA A 67 -2.14 1.50 -18.08
N GLU A 68 -1.53 1.02 -19.16
CA GLU A 68 -1.43 1.78 -20.40
C GLU A 68 -2.81 1.97 -21.03
N SER A 69 -3.06 3.12 -21.60
CA SER A 69 -4.32 3.48 -22.23
C SER A 69 -4.05 4.17 -23.57
N VAL A 70 -4.69 3.67 -24.63
CA VAL A 70 -4.56 4.26 -25.97
C VAL A 70 -5.08 5.71 -25.99
N SER A 71 -6.15 6.00 -25.25
CA SER A 71 -6.79 7.33 -25.24
C SER A 71 -6.13 8.34 -24.31
N PHE A 72 -5.48 7.87 -23.21
CA PHE A 72 -4.96 8.72 -22.14
C PHE A 72 -3.46 8.52 -21.87
N GLY A 73 -2.76 7.72 -22.68
CA GLY A 73 -1.36 7.33 -22.47
C GLY A 73 -1.20 6.37 -21.29
N GLY A 74 -1.80 6.68 -20.16
CA GLY A 74 -1.78 5.82 -18.98
C GLY A 74 -2.85 6.21 -17.96
N THR A 75 -3.26 5.23 -17.16
CA THR A 75 -4.23 5.39 -16.09
C THR A 75 -3.68 4.93 -14.74
N MET A 76 -4.15 5.55 -13.67
CA MET A 76 -3.86 5.21 -12.28
C MET A 76 -5.16 5.04 -11.51
N GLU A 77 -5.27 3.91 -10.81
CA GLU A 77 -6.42 3.57 -9.97
C GLU A 77 -6.08 3.73 -8.50
N LEU A 78 -7.00 4.33 -7.76
CA LEU A 78 -6.95 4.43 -6.30
C LEU A 78 -8.21 3.83 -5.69
N ILE A 79 -8.05 3.21 -4.53
CA ILE A 79 -9.17 2.79 -3.68
C ILE A 79 -9.19 3.68 -2.45
N VAL A 80 -10.26 4.46 -2.32
CA VAL A 80 -10.36 5.52 -1.32
C VAL A 80 -11.52 5.24 -0.37
N ALA A 81 -11.19 5.22 0.94
CA ALA A 81 -12.19 5.21 2.01
C ALA A 81 -12.54 6.66 2.41
N PRO A 82 -13.82 7.07 2.40
CA PRO A 82 -14.23 8.44 2.71
C PRO A 82 -14.28 8.72 4.22
N HIS A 83 -13.12 8.64 4.91
CA HIS A 83 -13.04 8.84 6.36
C HIS A 83 -13.02 10.30 6.79
N GLY A 84 -12.07 11.07 6.25
CA GLY A 84 -11.85 12.48 6.61
C GLY A 84 -12.36 13.44 5.54
N THR A 85 -12.28 14.74 5.81
CA THR A 85 -12.73 15.79 4.89
C THR A 85 -12.05 15.71 3.52
N GLY A 86 -10.72 15.45 3.49
CA GLY A 86 -9.97 15.36 2.24
C GLY A 86 -10.34 14.14 1.39
N SER A 87 -10.47 12.94 2.01
CA SER A 87 -10.90 11.75 1.28
C SER A 87 -12.36 11.83 0.84
N LYS A 88 -13.26 12.44 1.63
CA LYS A 88 -14.64 12.71 1.22
C LYS A 88 -14.70 13.66 0.03
N TRP A 89 -13.89 14.73 0.04
CA TRP A 89 -13.79 15.64 -1.09
C TRP A 89 -13.31 14.90 -2.35
N LEU A 90 -12.28 14.06 -2.24
CA LEU A 90 -11.80 13.29 -3.39
C LEU A 90 -12.86 12.34 -3.92
N CYS A 91 -13.58 11.64 -3.04
CA CYS A 91 -14.70 10.77 -3.42
C CYS A 91 -15.90 11.51 -4.06
N SER A 92 -16.01 12.83 -3.88
CA SER A 92 -17.06 13.65 -4.50
C SER A 92 -16.68 14.23 -5.87
N GLN A 93 -15.45 14.01 -6.34
CA GLN A 93 -15.04 14.57 -7.62
C GLN A 93 -15.75 13.84 -8.77
N PRO A 94 -16.42 14.58 -9.69
CA PRO A 94 -17.06 13.98 -10.85
C PRO A 94 -16.05 13.54 -11.90
N GLU A 95 -16.48 12.70 -12.82
CA GLU A 95 -15.74 12.43 -14.05
C GLU A 95 -15.48 13.73 -14.83
N GLY A 96 -14.29 13.88 -15.37
CA GLY A 96 -13.82 15.10 -16.04
C GLY A 96 -13.20 16.15 -15.10
N ALA A 97 -13.30 15.99 -13.78
CA ALA A 97 -12.64 16.91 -12.85
C ALA A 97 -11.11 16.81 -12.94
N GLU A 98 -10.45 17.96 -12.86
CA GLU A 98 -8.98 18.05 -12.79
C GLU A 98 -8.54 18.09 -11.33
N VAL A 99 -7.58 17.23 -10.97
CA VAL A 99 -7.05 17.11 -9.61
C VAL A 99 -5.53 17.22 -9.65
N ASP A 100 -4.97 18.15 -8.88
CA ASP A 100 -3.51 18.34 -8.75
C ASP A 100 -2.89 17.21 -7.95
N ILE A 101 -2.02 16.44 -8.58
CA ILE A 101 -1.32 15.28 -8.01
C ILE A 101 0.19 15.42 -8.12
N VAL A 102 0.91 14.72 -7.23
CA VAL A 102 2.35 14.44 -7.35
C VAL A 102 2.54 12.93 -7.30
N ALA A 103 3.08 12.34 -8.35
CA ALA A 103 3.27 10.90 -8.52
C ALA A 103 4.43 10.57 -9.47
N PRO A 104 4.96 9.34 -9.47
CA PRO A 104 4.88 8.37 -8.38
C PRO A 104 5.81 8.75 -7.23
N LEU A 105 5.39 8.50 -6.02
CA LEU A 105 6.17 8.76 -4.81
C LEU A 105 6.49 7.45 -4.07
N GLY A 106 7.52 7.48 -3.23
CA GLY A 106 7.95 6.36 -2.40
C GLY A 106 8.69 5.26 -3.16
N THR A 107 9.13 4.25 -2.41
CA THR A 107 9.76 3.03 -2.91
C THR A 107 8.71 1.96 -3.22
N ALA A 108 8.94 1.20 -4.26
CA ALA A 108 8.07 0.12 -4.69
C ALA A 108 8.41 -1.21 -4.01
N PHE A 109 7.52 -2.19 -4.09
CA PHE A 109 7.83 -3.57 -3.73
C PHE A 109 8.96 -4.12 -4.61
N GLY A 110 9.92 -4.80 -3.96
CA GLY A 110 10.95 -5.55 -4.65
C GLY A 110 10.36 -6.80 -5.31
N ILE A 111 10.50 -6.89 -6.62
CA ILE A 111 10.00 -8.04 -7.39
C ILE A 111 11.12 -9.08 -7.54
N PRO A 112 10.87 -10.37 -7.25
CA PRO A 112 11.88 -11.41 -7.35
C PRO A 112 12.35 -11.60 -8.80
N THR A 113 13.62 -11.96 -8.96
CA THR A 113 14.22 -12.21 -10.28
C THR A 113 13.87 -13.58 -10.85
N ALA A 114 13.55 -14.55 -9.98
CA ALA A 114 13.11 -15.90 -10.32
C ALA A 114 11.70 -16.15 -9.75
N PRO A 115 10.93 -17.12 -10.29
CA PRO A 115 9.65 -17.51 -9.73
C PRO A 115 9.77 -17.99 -8.28
N VAL A 116 8.87 -17.54 -7.42
CA VAL A 116 8.78 -17.87 -6.00
C VAL A 116 7.34 -18.11 -5.57
N ASN A 117 7.14 -18.67 -4.39
CA ASN A 117 5.84 -18.74 -3.71
C ASN A 117 5.63 -17.43 -2.94
N ALA A 118 4.80 -16.55 -3.47
CA ALA A 118 4.49 -15.27 -2.89
C ALA A 118 3.16 -15.31 -2.15
N LEU A 119 3.14 -14.83 -0.90
CA LEU A 119 1.92 -14.64 -0.13
C LEU A 119 1.63 -13.14 -0.02
N LEU A 120 0.45 -12.73 -0.47
CA LEU A 120 -0.05 -11.37 -0.32
C LEU A 120 -0.97 -11.31 0.89
N VAL A 121 -0.72 -10.41 1.84
CA VAL A 121 -1.54 -10.27 3.06
C VAL A 121 -2.09 -8.86 3.15
N GLY A 122 -3.40 -8.71 2.96
CA GLY A 122 -4.09 -7.42 2.90
C GLY A 122 -5.05 -7.19 4.05
N GLY A 123 -4.97 -6.02 4.69
CA GLY A 123 -5.87 -5.58 5.76
C GLY A 123 -6.84 -4.50 5.29
N GLY A 124 -8.14 -4.80 5.23
CA GLY A 124 -9.17 -3.84 4.80
C GLY A 124 -8.88 -3.27 3.40
N TYR A 125 -9.07 -1.94 3.21
CA TYR A 125 -8.75 -1.27 1.94
C TYR A 125 -7.24 -1.17 1.65
N GLY A 126 -6.39 -1.39 2.65
CA GLY A 126 -4.95 -1.51 2.47
C GLY A 126 -4.55 -2.68 1.56
N SER A 127 -5.46 -3.64 1.31
CA SER A 127 -5.23 -4.70 0.33
C SER A 127 -5.16 -4.22 -1.13
N ALA A 128 -5.68 -3.02 -1.43
CA ALA A 128 -5.83 -2.54 -2.81
C ALA A 128 -4.52 -2.53 -3.62
N PRO A 129 -3.36 -2.08 -3.13
CA PRO A 129 -2.11 -2.12 -3.89
C PRO A 129 -1.62 -3.53 -4.21
N LEU A 130 -2.05 -4.53 -3.44
CA LEU A 130 -1.63 -5.92 -3.62
C LEU A 130 -2.24 -6.58 -4.86
N PHE A 131 -3.35 -6.04 -5.38
CA PHE A 131 -3.96 -6.55 -6.62
C PHE A 131 -3.06 -6.26 -7.83
N GLY A 132 -2.57 -5.04 -7.96
CA GLY A 132 -1.59 -4.70 -9.00
C GLY A 132 -0.27 -5.45 -8.84
N LEU A 133 0.16 -5.69 -7.59
CA LEU A 133 1.34 -6.51 -7.32
C LEU A 133 1.13 -7.97 -7.74
N ALA A 134 -0.05 -8.55 -7.48
CA ALA A 134 -0.39 -9.92 -7.90
C ALA A 134 -0.24 -10.12 -9.40
N GLU A 135 -0.70 -9.15 -10.20
CA GLU A 135 -0.57 -9.19 -11.66
C GLU A 135 0.90 -9.21 -12.10
N VAL A 136 1.73 -8.38 -11.50
CA VAL A 136 3.17 -8.31 -11.80
C VAL A 136 3.87 -9.60 -11.40
N LEU A 137 3.58 -10.16 -10.22
CA LEU A 137 4.18 -11.42 -9.74
C LEU A 137 3.77 -12.60 -10.61
N LYS A 138 2.50 -12.70 -10.98
CA LYS A 138 2.02 -13.76 -11.90
C LYS A 138 2.66 -13.66 -13.29
N ALA A 139 2.84 -12.45 -13.81
CA ALA A 139 3.56 -12.24 -15.07
C ALA A 139 5.03 -12.67 -15.00
N ARG A 140 5.61 -12.73 -13.79
CA ARG A 140 6.95 -13.28 -13.52
C ARG A 140 6.96 -14.80 -13.29
N GLY A 141 5.81 -15.48 -13.38
CA GLY A 141 5.68 -16.91 -13.16
C GLY A 141 5.64 -17.34 -11.68
N CYS A 142 5.48 -16.40 -10.75
CA CYS A 142 5.33 -16.72 -9.33
C CYS A 142 3.99 -17.43 -9.05
N LYS A 143 4.00 -18.35 -8.08
CA LYS A 143 2.78 -18.79 -7.44
C LYS A 143 2.36 -17.71 -6.46
N VAL A 144 1.14 -17.18 -6.60
CA VAL A 144 0.65 -16.06 -5.79
C VAL A 144 -0.60 -16.51 -5.05
N ASP A 145 -0.51 -16.56 -3.72
CA ASP A 145 -1.63 -16.79 -2.82
C ASP A 145 -1.94 -15.49 -2.06
N MET A 146 -3.21 -15.30 -1.63
CA MET A 146 -3.62 -14.08 -0.97
C MET A 146 -4.48 -14.37 0.26
N LEU A 147 -4.22 -13.64 1.33
CA LEU A 147 -5.04 -13.57 2.53
C LEU A 147 -5.63 -12.15 2.64
N LEU A 148 -6.94 -12.04 2.72
CA LEU A 148 -7.63 -10.78 2.99
C LEU A 148 -8.24 -10.80 4.38
N GLY A 149 -7.95 -9.79 5.18
CA GLY A 149 -8.48 -9.65 6.53
C GLY A 149 -9.20 -8.32 6.74
N ALA A 150 -10.24 -8.34 7.55
CA ALA A 150 -10.91 -7.12 8.04
C ALA A 150 -11.70 -7.40 9.32
N SER A 151 -12.13 -6.35 10.04
CA SER A 151 -13.01 -6.52 11.19
C SER A 151 -14.40 -7.07 10.80
N THR A 152 -14.89 -6.75 9.59
CA THR A 152 -16.18 -7.21 9.06
C THR A 152 -16.08 -7.51 7.57
N GLY A 153 -16.96 -8.35 7.03
CA GLY A 153 -17.02 -8.65 5.60
C GLY A 153 -17.28 -7.42 4.72
N ALA A 154 -18.02 -6.43 5.22
CA ALA A 154 -18.26 -5.19 4.50
C ALA A 154 -16.99 -4.37 4.25
N LYS A 155 -15.93 -4.58 5.03
CA LYS A 155 -14.62 -3.93 4.88
C LYS A 155 -13.64 -4.72 4.00
N ILE A 156 -13.98 -5.91 3.55
CA ILE A 156 -13.17 -6.65 2.57
C ILE A 156 -13.33 -5.97 1.20
N TYR A 157 -12.20 -5.55 0.64
CA TYR A 157 -12.18 -4.95 -0.69
C TYR A 157 -12.14 -6.03 -1.79
N ALA A 158 -13.02 -5.94 -2.77
CA ALA A 158 -13.04 -6.68 -4.04
C ALA A 158 -12.72 -8.20 -3.94
N PRO A 159 -13.39 -8.99 -3.08
CA PRO A 159 -13.03 -10.40 -2.86
C PRO A 159 -13.15 -11.27 -4.12
N MET A 160 -14.12 -10.99 -4.99
CA MET A 160 -14.30 -11.74 -6.25
C MET A 160 -13.19 -11.46 -7.25
N GLU A 161 -12.67 -10.25 -7.26
CA GLU A 161 -11.54 -9.86 -8.08
C GLU A 161 -10.24 -10.50 -7.56
N GLY A 162 -10.03 -10.48 -6.24
CA GLY A 162 -8.93 -11.19 -5.59
C GLY A 162 -8.89 -12.67 -5.97
N LYS A 163 -10.03 -13.35 -5.96
CA LYS A 163 -10.13 -14.76 -6.36
C LYS A 163 -9.68 -15.02 -7.80
N ARG A 164 -9.85 -14.04 -8.69
CA ARG A 164 -9.42 -14.14 -10.10
C ARG A 164 -7.94 -13.79 -10.30
N ALA A 165 -7.42 -12.91 -9.44
CA ALA A 165 -6.07 -12.38 -9.56
C ALA A 165 -4.99 -13.36 -9.07
N VAL A 166 -5.31 -14.28 -8.16
CA VAL A 166 -4.33 -15.13 -7.47
C VAL A 166 -4.62 -16.63 -7.63
N ASN A 167 -3.70 -17.49 -7.19
CA ASN A 167 -3.85 -18.94 -7.23
C ASN A 167 -4.81 -19.43 -6.15
N SER A 168 -4.70 -18.89 -4.93
CA SER A 168 -5.59 -19.17 -3.81
C SER A 168 -5.92 -17.89 -3.06
N LEU A 169 -7.19 -17.72 -2.67
CA LEU A 169 -7.64 -16.62 -1.82
C LEU A 169 -8.34 -17.19 -0.60
N LYS A 170 -7.90 -16.77 0.59
CA LYS A 170 -8.63 -16.98 1.84
C LYS A 170 -9.01 -15.63 2.45
N ILE A 171 -10.17 -15.58 3.09
CA ILE A 171 -10.72 -14.37 3.70
C ILE A 171 -10.95 -14.65 5.19
N TYR A 172 -10.55 -13.69 6.03
CA TYR A 172 -10.70 -13.72 7.47
C TYR A 172 -11.44 -12.47 7.94
N THR A 173 -12.48 -12.64 8.76
CA THR A 173 -13.15 -11.51 9.41
C THR A 173 -13.26 -11.78 10.90
N GLU A 174 -13.00 -10.74 11.70
CA GLU A 174 -13.01 -10.90 13.16
C GLU A 174 -14.42 -11.22 13.68
N ASP A 175 -15.46 -10.71 13.01
CA ASP A 175 -16.86 -10.94 13.33
C ASP A 175 -17.50 -12.17 12.65
N GLY A 176 -16.76 -12.89 11.78
CA GLY A 176 -17.23 -14.06 11.05
C GLY A 176 -18.26 -13.77 9.94
N THR A 177 -18.45 -12.52 9.56
CA THR A 177 -19.46 -12.16 8.53
C THR A 177 -19.05 -12.51 7.11
N MET A 178 -17.76 -12.84 6.87
CA MET A 178 -17.27 -13.32 5.58
C MET A 178 -16.02 -14.19 5.77
N GLY A 179 -15.97 -15.35 5.12
CA GLY A 179 -14.82 -16.27 5.18
C GLY A 179 -14.68 -16.97 6.54
N GLU A 180 -13.46 -17.19 6.98
CA GLU A 180 -13.13 -17.77 8.27
C GLU A 180 -13.18 -16.69 9.37
N THR A 181 -13.65 -17.07 10.57
CA THR A 181 -13.62 -16.16 11.73
C THR A 181 -12.24 -16.14 12.33
N GLY A 182 -11.66 -14.94 12.52
CA GLY A 182 -10.35 -14.79 13.13
C GLY A 182 -9.51 -13.70 12.44
N ARG A 183 -8.23 -13.65 12.79
CA ARG A 183 -7.28 -12.70 12.21
C ARG A 183 -6.56 -13.29 11.00
N VAL A 184 -6.34 -12.44 10.02
CA VAL A 184 -5.62 -12.81 8.79
C VAL A 184 -4.18 -13.31 9.03
N THR A 185 -3.61 -13.03 10.20
CA THR A 185 -2.27 -13.45 10.59
C THR A 185 -2.21 -14.88 11.14
N GLU A 186 -3.33 -15.48 11.56
CA GLU A 186 -3.37 -16.80 12.18
C GLU A 186 -2.79 -17.92 11.31
N PRO A 187 -3.09 -18.02 9.99
CA PRO A 187 -2.56 -19.10 9.17
C PRO A 187 -1.08 -18.92 8.80
N ILE A 188 -0.51 -17.72 8.97
CA ILE A 188 0.84 -17.38 8.46
C ILE A 188 1.90 -18.25 9.13
N LYS A 189 1.80 -18.48 10.45
CA LYS A 189 2.76 -19.31 11.17
C LYS A 189 2.90 -20.70 10.54
N THR A 190 1.80 -21.35 10.29
CA THR A 190 1.78 -22.69 9.68
C THR A 190 2.35 -22.68 8.25
N LEU A 191 2.01 -21.67 7.44
CA LEU A 191 2.53 -21.53 6.09
C LEU A 191 4.05 -21.34 6.05
N VAL A 192 4.60 -20.58 6.99
CA VAL A 192 6.04 -20.35 7.15
C VAL A 192 6.74 -21.62 7.63
N GLU A 193 6.22 -22.29 8.67
CA GLU A 193 6.77 -23.53 9.22
C GLU A 193 6.80 -24.66 8.19
N ASN A 194 5.77 -24.76 7.33
CA ASN A 194 5.69 -25.73 6.25
C ASN A 194 6.54 -25.38 5.02
N ARG A 195 7.22 -24.23 5.01
CA ARG A 195 7.98 -23.73 3.86
C ARG A 195 7.15 -23.58 2.58
N GLU A 196 5.89 -23.19 2.73
CA GLU A 196 4.98 -22.99 1.60
C GLU A 196 5.12 -21.58 0.98
N VAL A 197 5.87 -20.68 1.62
CA VAL A 197 6.02 -19.27 1.27
C VAL A 197 7.49 -18.87 1.30
N ASP A 198 7.96 -18.22 0.25
CA ASP A 198 9.32 -17.65 0.14
C ASP A 198 9.34 -16.16 0.48
N VAL A 199 8.26 -15.44 0.13
CA VAL A 199 8.13 -14.00 0.37
C VAL A 199 6.71 -13.62 0.74
N ILE A 200 6.57 -12.76 1.75
CA ILE A 200 5.30 -12.15 2.15
C ILE A 200 5.33 -10.67 1.77
N TYR A 201 4.30 -10.25 1.04
CA TYR A 201 4.01 -8.85 0.77
C TYR A 201 2.77 -8.44 1.54
N SER A 202 2.86 -7.42 2.36
CA SER A 202 1.73 -7.02 3.20
C SER A 202 1.43 -5.52 3.09
N CYS A 203 0.13 -5.19 3.18
CA CYS A 203 -0.34 -3.82 3.25
C CYS A 203 -1.64 -3.76 4.07
N GLY A 204 -1.67 -2.90 5.08
CA GLY A 204 -2.79 -2.77 6.00
C GLY A 204 -2.37 -2.15 7.33
N PRO A 205 -3.17 -2.32 8.40
CA PRO A 205 -2.91 -1.73 9.70
C PRO A 205 -1.54 -2.09 10.27
N MET A 206 -0.84 -1.13 10.88
CA MET A 206 0.51 -1.30 11.44
C MET A 206 0.62 -2.49 12.40
N GLY A 207 -0.42 -2.76 13.21
CA GLY A 207 -0.45 -3.94 14.09
C GLY A 207 -0.46 -5.28 13.35
N MET A 208 -1.10 -5.34 12.16
CA MET A 208 -1.05 -6.52 11.30
C MET A 208 0.37 -6.71 10.73
N LEU A 209 0.99 -5.63 10.24
CA LEU A 209 2.34 -5.67 9.69
C LEU A 209 3.36 -6.11 10.75
N SER A 210 3.25 -5.56 11.96
CA SER A 210 4.06 -5.95 13.12
C SER A 210 3.92 -7.44 13.47
N ALA A 211 2.68 -7.95 13.49
CA ALA A 211 2.41 -9.36 13.78
C ALA A 211 3.01 -10.29 12.71
N ILE A 212 2.93 -9.92 11.42
CA ILE A 212 3.55 -10.70 10.33
C ILE A 212 5.07 -10.69 10.48
N SER A 213 5.66 -9.51 10.76
CA SER A 213 7.11 -9.39 10.97
C SER A 213 7.60 -10.28 12.11
N ALA A 214 6.84 -10.35 13.21
CA ALA A 214 7.19 -11.24 14.32
C ALA A 214 7.15 -12.73 13.96
N LEU A 215 6.27 -13.12 13.03
CA LEU A 215 6.13 -14.51 12.56
C LEU A 215 7.20 -14.91 11.54
N THR A 216 7.83 -13.93 10.87
CA THR A 216 8.88 -14.16 9.87
C THR A 216 10.28 -13.88 10.40
N LEU A 217 10.39 -13.28 11.60
CA LEU A 217 11.67 -13.07 12.26
C LEU A 217 12.35 -14.44 12.52
N ASP A 218 13.62 -14.54 12.30
CA ASP A 218 14.40 -15.79 12.43
C ASP A 218 14.01 -16.91 11.44
N THR A 219 13.37 -16.56 10.33
CA THR A 219 13.09 -17.48 9.23
C THR A 219 13.74 -17.03 7.92
N ASP A 220 13.75 -17.89 6.90
CA ASP A 220 14.23 -17.55 5.56
C ASP A 220 13.20 -16.74 4.73
N VAL A 221 12.01 -16.49 5.26
CA VAL A 221 10.92 -15.80 4.56
C VAL A 221 11.14 -14.28 4.58
N VAL A 222 11.25 -13.69 3.41
CA VAL A 222 11.37 -12.23 3.27
C VAL A 222 10.00 -11.58 3.49
N HIS A 223 9.92 -10.58 4.36
CA HIS A 223 8.70 -9.81 4.58
C HIS A 223 8.85 -8.36 4.11
N GLN A 224 8.20 -8.02 3.00
CA GLN A 224 8.08 -6.64 2.52
C GLN A 224 6.72 -6.08 2.93
N CYS A 225 6.72 -5.02 3.73
CA CYS A 225 5.50 -4.40 4.22
C CYS A 225 5.36 -2.94 3.77
N ALA A 226 4.20 -2.58 3.22
CA ALA A 226 3.87 -1.19 2.93
C ALA A 226 3.29 -0.56 4.20
N VAL A 227 4.08 0.30 4.86
CA VAL A 227 3.73 0.93 6.13
C VAL A 227 2.77 2.10 5.93
N GLU A 228 1.90 2.32 6.93
CA GLU A 228 0.94 3.41 6.96
C GLU A 228 1.37 4.43 8.03
N GLU A 229 2.00 5.52 7.57
CA GLU A 229 2.40 6.63 8.42
C GLU A 229 1.77 7.95 7.96
N ALA A 230 1.55 8.86 8.92
CA ALA A 230 1.03 10.18 8.63
C ALA A 230 2.04 10.96 7.77
N MET A 231 1.64 11.35 6.57
CA MET A 231 2.49 12.11 5.65
C MET A 231 1.97 13.54 5.52
N ALA A 232 2.85 14.53 5.80
CA ALA A 232 2.55 15.93 5.55
C ALA A 232 3.02 16.36 4.15
N CYS A 233 4.32 16.30 3.84
CA CYS A 233 4.83 16.71 2.54
C CYS A 233 4.85 15.60 1.47
N GLY A 234 5.04 14.36 1.85
CA GLY A 234 5.16 13.21 0.94
C GLY A 234 6.46 13.14 0.12
N ILE A 235 7.37 14.11 0.29
CA ILE A 235 8.59 14.30 -0.53
C ILE A 235 9.89 14.38 0.31
N GLY A 236 9.85 13.94 1.57
CA GLY A 236 11.04 13.76 2.40
C GLY A 236 11.59 15.01 3.11
N ILE A 237 10.86 16.13 3.16
CA ILE A 237 11.35 17.39 3.73
C ILE A 237 10.96 17.55 5.20
N CYS A 238 9.70 17.24 5.58
CA CYS A 238 9.12 17.64 6.86
C CYS A 238 9.42 16.69 8.02
N MET A 239 9.97 15.50 7.78
CA MET A 239 10.29 14.47 8.79
C MET A 239 9.08 13.97 9.61
N THR A 240 7.83 14.17 9.14
CA THR A 240 6.62 13.75 9.87
C THR A 240 6.41 12.22 9.82
N CYS A 241 6.77 11.58 8.71
CA CYS A 241 6.48 10.16 8.43
C CYS A 241 7.66 9.24 8.78
N VAL A 242 8.38 9.53 9.87
CA VAL A 242 9.56 8.75 10.25
C VAL A 242 9.19 7.48 11.01
N LEU A 243 9.92 6.41 10.71
CA LEU A 243 9.87 5.12 11.39
C LEU A 243 11.25 4.70 11.88
N PRO A 244 11.35 4.09 13.06
CA PRO A 244 12.59 3.51 13.54
C PRO A 244 12.92 2.21 12.78
N VAL A 245 14.03 2.20 12.07
CA VAL A 245 14.47 1.05 11.25
C VAL A 245 15.90 0.72 11.60
N ARG A 246 16.21 -0.56 11.78
CA ARG A 246 17.56 -1.05 12.04
C ARG A 246 18.30 -1.20 10.71
N GLY A 247 19.43 -0.51 10.59
CA GLY A 247 20.31 -0.63 9.43
C GLY A 247 21.18 -1.89 9.49
N GLU A 248 21.88 -2.18 8.39
CA GLU A 248 22.83 -3.30 8.29
C GLU A 248 23.99 -3.18 9.31
N ASP A 249 24.32 -1.96 9.74
CA ASP A 249 25.29 -1.70 10.80
C ASP A 249 24.77 -1.96 12.22
N GLY A 250 23.52 -2.44 12.34
CA GLY A 250 22.84 -2.73 13.59
C GLY A 250 22.27 -1.50 14.31
N LYS A 251 22.54 -0.28 13.82
CA LYS A 251 22.03 0.95 14.42
C LYS A 251 20.60 1.24 13.97
N VAL A 252 19.82 1.83 14.88
CA VAL A 252 18.48 2.30 14.58
C VAL A 252 18.54 3.72 14.03
N ALA A 253 17.93 3.93 12.87
CA ALA A 253 17.78 5.23 12.25
C ALA A 253 16.29 5.53 12.01
N MET A 254 15.93 6.82 12.04
CA MET A 254 14.56 7.28 11.71
C MET A 254 14.46 7.48 10.21
N LEU A 255 13.91 6.50 9.51
CA LEU A 255 13.70 6.55 8.06
C LEU A 255 12.33 7.17 7.72
N ARG A 256 12.26 7.88 6.61
CA ARG A 256 11.05 8.58 6.15
C ARG A 256 10.24 7.68 5.24
N SER A 257 9.05 7.28 5.68
CA SER A 257 8.17 6.40 4.90
C SER A 257 7.83 6.93 3.51
N CYS A 258 7.90 8.25 3.29
CA CYS A 258 7.57 8.84 1.99
C CYS A 258 8.68 8.75 0.93
N ILE A 259 9.95 8.54 1.32
CA ILE A 259 11.06 8.43 0.36
C ILE A 259 11.94 7.21 0.59
N ASP A 260 12.10 6.76 1.84
CA ASP A 260 12.82 5.54 2.18
C ASP A 260 11.90 4.30 2.12
N GLY A 261 10.57 4.51 2.28
CA GLY A 261 9.44 3.60 2.13
C GLY A 261 8.45 4.10 1.06
N PRO A 262 7.15 3.76 1.12
CA PRO A 262 6.46 3.08 2.23
C PRO A 262 6.76 1.59 2.35
N VAL A 263 7.32 0.97 1.32
CA VAL A 263 7.70 -0.44 1.38
C VAL A 263 9.00 -0.59 2.17
N MET A 264 8.91 -1.30 3.28
CA MET A 264 10.01 -1.57 4.21
C MET A 264 10.25 -3.06 4.33
N ASP A 265 11.46 -3.44 4.71
CA ASP A 265 11.73 -4.77 5.23
C ASP A 265 11.14 -4.88 6.64
N GLY A 266 10.15 -5.75 6.81
CA GLY A 266 9.45 -5.92 8.08
C GLY A 266 10.36 -6.37 9.23
N ALA A 267 11.42 -7.12 8.95
CA ALA A 267 12.40 -7.56 9.94
C ALA A 267 13.27 -6.41 10.49
N GLN A 268 13.44 -5.34 9.71
CA GLN A 268 14.25 -4.19 10.10
C GLN A 268 13.48 -3.13 10.87
N VAL A 269 12.15 -3.04 10.70
CA VAL A 269 11.31 -2.07 11.43
C VAL A 269 11.30 -2.40 12.91
N GLN A 270 11.59 -1.43 13.76
CA GLN A 270 11.57 -1.56 15.21
C GLN A 270 10.14 -1.30 15.73
N TRP A 271 9.25 -2.27 15.52
CA TRP A 271 7.80 -2.17 15.73
C TRP A 271 7.41 -1.69 17.14
N GLN A 272 8.15 -2.11 18.17
CA GLN A 272 7.93 -1.71 19.56
C GLN A 272 8.25 -0.23 19.82
N MET A 273 9.01 0.42 18.92
CA MET A 273 9.37 1.84 19.02
C MET A 273 8.48 2.74 18.17
N VAL A 274 7.60 2.15 17.33
CA VAL A 274 6.71 2.93 16.47
C VAL A 274 5.72 3.73 17.34
N GLY A 275 5.64 5.05 17.08
CA GLY A 275 4.80 5.98 17.84
C GLY A 275 5.34 6.36 19.21
N GLN A 276 6.51 5.87 19.60
CA GLN A 276 7.18 6.30 20.83
C GLN A 276 8.17 7.43 20.52
N VAL A 277 8.23 8.42 21.41
CA VAL A 277 9.30 9.44 21.38
C VAL A 277 10.50 8.82 22.08
N PRO A 278 11.68 8.70 21.43
CA PRO A 278 12.88 8.19 22.09
C PRO A 278 13.21 9.02 23.34
N GLU A 279 13.52 8.35 24.45
CA GLU A 279 13.99 9.04 25.66
C GLU A 279 15.24 9.87 25.33
N GLY A 280 15.26 11.13 25.73
CA GLY A 280 16.38 12.03 25.48
C GLY A 280 16.31 12.83 24.17
N THR A 281 15.19 12.81 23.45
CA THR A 281 14.97 13.76 22.33
C THR A 281 14.72 15.16 22.91
N PRO A 282 15.49 16.21 22.54
CA PRO A 282 15.33 17.56 23.06
C PRO A 282 14.02 18.21 22.65
#